data_bf60ee86470c1ce58c5ca39edc6bf41d
#
_entry.id   bf60ee86470c1ce58c5ca39edc6bf41d
#
_cell.length_a   1.000
_cell.length_b   1.000
_cell.length_c   1.000
_cell.angle_alpha   90.00
_cell.angle_beta   90.00
_cell.angle_gamma   90.00
#
_symmetry.space_group_name_H-M   'P 1'
#
loop_
_entity.id
_entity.type
_entity.pdbx_description
1 polymer ?
#
loop_
_entity_poly.entity_id
_entity_poly.type
_entity_poly.pdbx_seq_one_letter_code
_entity_poly.pdbx_strand_id
1 'polypeptide(L)'
;MPSLYLAGAHVALITAFALLAWRPGLLAGFFYHPQAIALVHLVTLGWISASILGWIYMVGPIALRTPIAARRTDIVACALFHTGVAGLASHFWLNRYNGMVWSAGMLLIGVGLVAWRVLRAVVPGPVPRPIKLHIGLAFANILAAGIWGALTGLEKLQLDVVPGYILGNVFAHAHLAALGWATMMVMGMAYRLLPMMLPSAVPPERGLYASAWLLEIGVLGLFAGLVTSSWWTGAFAVLSVLGIVAFASRVAWMLSAPRPAPKALIKPDFGVLHAVQAMGYLVLCAGLGLALLLMPASESELRWMAVYGLLGLVGFLSQIVIGVATRMLPLVTWLQQFVRSGNGSSIPSQYAMMLRPVQMGSFALWTLGVPVLAAGLFSGAEAMISLGATALAMATVLVGINVVRVLRHAF
;
A
#
# COMPACT_ATOMS: atom_id res chain seq x y z
N MET A 1 -18.77 4.23 -4.92
CA MET A 1 -17.44 4.36 -5.55
C MET A 1 -16.32 3.79 -4.66
N PRO A 2 -16.03 4.32 -3.45
CA PRO A 2 -14.97 3.75 -2.59
C PRO A 2 -15.19 2.26 -2.28
N SER A 3 -16.42 1.82 -2.06
CA SER A 3 -16.74 0.41 -1.81
C SER A 3 -16.36 -0.53 -2.96
N LEU A 4 -16.40 -0.07 -4.22
CA LEU A 4 -15.97 -0.87 -5.37
C LEU A 4 -14.45 -1.10 -5.37
N TYR A 5 -13.67 -0.04 -5.08
CA TYR A 5 -12.23 -0.18 -4.93
C TYR A 5 -11.87 -1.13 -3.77
N LEU A 6 -12.52 -0.96 -2.61
CA LEU A 6 -12.26 -1.80 -1.44
C LEU A 6 -12.68 -3.27 -1.66
N ALA A 7 -13.81 -3.51 -2.33
CA ALA A 7 -14.24 -4.87 -2.67
C ALA A 7 -13.24 -5.55 -3.60
N GLY A 8 -12.85 -4.88 -4.71
CA GLY A 8 -11.82 -5.38 -5.62
C GLY A 8 -10.48 -5.63 -4.92
N ALA A 9 -10.09 -4.74 -4.00
CA ALA A 9 -8.89 -4.90 -3.21
C ALA A 9 -8.90 -6.18 -2.36
N HIS A 10 -9.99 -6.44 -1.63
CA HIS A 10 -10.10 -7.66 -0.82
C HIS A 10 -10.09 -8.92 -1.68
N VAL A 11 -10.80 -8.92 -2.82
CA VAL A 11 -10.78 -10.04 -3.77
C VAL A 11 -9.37 -10.30 -4.27
N ALA A 12 -8.62 -9.27 -4.67
CA ALA A 12 -7.26 -9.41 -5.17
C ALA A 12 -6.30 -9.98 -4.12
N LEU A 13 -6.35 -9.49 -2.88
CA LEU A 13 -5.46 -9.97 -1.81
C LEU A 13 -5.78 -11.40 -1.38
N ILE A 14 -7.07 -11.74 -1.23
CA ILE A 14 -7.50 -13.11 -0.93
C ILE A 14 -7.04 -14.04 -2.05
N THR A 15 -7.22 -13.64 -3.32
CA THR A 15 -6.79 -14.44 -4.48
C THR A 15 -5.28 -14.64 -4.46
N ALA A 16 -4.48 -13.59 -4.20
CA ALA A 16 -3.03 -13.70 -4.16
C ALA A 16 -2.55 -14.70 -3.11
N PHE A 17 -3.05 -14.59 -1.88
CA PHE A 17 -2.66 -15.51 -0.81
C PHE A 17 -3.24 -16.91 -0.95
N ALA A 18 -4.46 -17.08 -1.49
CA ALA A 18 -5.04 -18.38 -1.76
C ALA A 18 -4.27 -19.13 -2.85
N LEU A 19 -3.87 -18.44 -3.93
CA LEU A 19 -3.02 -19.03 -4.99
C LEU A 19 -1.64 -19.42 -4.45
N LEU A 20 -1.04 -18.58 -3.60
CA LEU A 20 0.25 -18.90 -2.98
C LEU A 20 0.14 -20.06 -1.98
N ALA A 21 -0.93 -20.12 -1.19
CA ALA A 21 -1.18 -21.24 -0.28
C ALA A 21 -1.37 -22.57 -1.03
N TRP A 22 -2.06 -22.52 -2.17
CA TRP A 22 -2.29 -23.69 -3.03
C TRP A 22 -1.04 -24.12 -3.80
N ARG A 23 -0.18 -23.17 -4.23
CA ARG A 23 1.04 -23.43 -5.01
C ARG A 23 2.25 -22.75 -4.39
N PRO A 24 2.69 -23.20 -3.18
CA PRO A 24 3.78 -22.56 -2.45
C PRO A 24 5.12 -22.57 -3.20
N GLY A 25 5.35 -23.57 -4.07
CA GLY A 25 6.53 -23.64 -4.94
C GLY A 25 6.72 -22.43 -5.86
N LEU A 26 5.68 -21.59 -6.06
CA LEU A 26 5.81 -20.35 -6.84
C LEU A 26 6.80 -19.36 -6.22
N LEU A 27 7.01 -19.39 -4.91
CA LEU A 27 7.95 -18.49 -4.21
C LEU A 27 9.00 -19.24 -3.38
N ALA A 28 9.03 -20.57 -3.46
CA ALA A 28 10.07 -21.37 -2.79
C ALA A 28 11.44 -21.29 -3.48
N GLY A 29 11.46 -20.92 -4.77
CA GLY A 29 12.65 -20.75 -5.59
C GLY A 29 12.92 -19.31 -5.99
N PHE A 30 13.33 -19.12 -7.25
CA PHE A 30 13.62 -17.79 -7.79
C PHE A 30 12.32 -16.98 -8.00
N PHE A 31 12.25 -15.84 -7.36
CA PHE A 31 11.02 -14.99 -7.30
C PHE A 31 10.69 -14.28 -8.62
N TYR A 32 11.64 -14.13 -9.56
CA TYR A 32 11.40 -13.43 -10.83
C TYR A 32 10.95 -14.40 -11.93
N HIS A 33 9.71 -14.85 -11.84
CA HIS A 33 9.03 -15.60 -12.91
C HIS A 33 7.58 -15.13 -13.08
N PRO A 34 6.93 -15.40 -14.21
CA PRO A 34 5.66 -14.78 -14.55
C PRO A 34 4.57 -14.91 -13.47
N GLN A 35 4.37 -16.09 -12.91
CA GLN A 35 3.33 -16.32 -11.91
C GLN A 35 3.61 -15.60 -10.58
N ALA A 36 4.87 -15.48 -10.16
CA ALA A 36 5.26 -14.67 -9.01
C ALA A 36 4.97 -13.18 -9.27
N ILE A 37 5.27 -12.70 -10.48
CA ILE A 37 4.96 -11.33 -10.89
C ILE A 37 3.44 -11.08 -10.85
N ALA A 38 2.61 -12.05 -11.28
CA ALA A 38 1.15 -11.96 -11.15
C ALA A 38 0.71 -11.77 -9.68
N LEU A 39 1.25 -12.59 -8.75
CA LEU A 39 0.96 -12.47 -7.31
C LEU A 39 1.37 -11.10 -6.77
N VAL A 40 2.56 -10.61 -7.11
CA VAL A 40 3.05 -9.28 -6.70
C VAL A 40 2.12 -8.18 -7.19
N HIS A 41 1.63 -8.24 -8.45
CA HIS A 41 0.70 -7.24 -8.98
C HIS A 41 -0.70 -7.32 -8.35
N LEU A 42 -1.17 -8.51 -7.97
CA LEU A 42 -2.41 -8.63 -7.17
C LEU A 42 -2.27 -7.97 -5.79
N VAL A 43 -1.10 -8.07 -5.15
CA VAL A 43 -0.83 -7.41 -3.87
C VAL A 43 -0.63 -5.91 -4.06
N THR A 44 0.18 -5.47 -5.03
CA THR A 44 0.58 -4.05 -5.17
C THR A 44 -0.50 -3.21 -5.84
N LEU A 45 -1.01 -3.62 -6.98
CA LEU A 45 -2.07 -2.91 -7.69
C LEU A 45 -3.43 -3.33 -7.16
N GLY A 46 -3.69 -4.63 -7.11
CA GLY A 46 -4.99 -5.17 -6.72
C GLY A 46 -5.39 -4.81 -5.31
N TRP A 47 -4.48 -4.88 -4.34
CA TRP A 47 -4.77 -4.57 -2.94
C TRP A 47 -4.29 -3.19 -2.51
N ILE A 48 -2.98 -2.91 -2.54
CA ILE A 48 -2.41 -1.67 -1.96
C ILE A 48 -2.93 -0.46 -2.73
N SER A 49 -2.76 -0.42 -4.06
CA SER A 49 -3.15 0.74 -4.86
C SER A 49 -4.67 0.91 -4.91
N ALA A 50 -5.44 -0.17 -5.09
CA ALA A 50 -6.91 -0.12 -5.03
C ALA A 50 -7.40 0.41 -3.68
N SER A 51 -6.81 -0.05 -2.57
CA SER A 51 -7.15 0.44 -1.23
C SER A 51 -6.82 1.92 -1.08
N ILE A 52 -5.63 2.36 -1.49
CA ILE A 52 -5.24 3.78 -1.44
C ILE A 52 -6.26 4.64 -2.22
N LEU A 53 -6.59 4.24 -3.45
CA LEU A 53 -7.56 4.96 -4.27
C LEU A 53 -8.96 4.98 -3.63
N GLY A 54 -9.42 3.86 -3.09
CA GLY A 54 -10.69 3.78 -2.35
C GLY A 54 -10.71 4.67 -1.11
N TRP A 55 -9.62 4.66 -0.33
CA TRP A 55 -9.50 5.47 0.88
C TRP A 55 -9.42 6.96 0.59
N ILE A 56 -8.81 7.41 -0.52
CA ILE A 56 -8.82 8.81 -0.93
C ILE A 56 -10.25 9.33 -1.11
N TYR A 57 -11.14 8.56 -1.71
CA TYR A 57 -12.55 8.95 -1.87
C TYR A 57 -13.34 8.88 -0.55
N MET A 58 -13.00 7.96 0.34
CA MET A 58 -13.75 7.74 1.57
C MET A 58 -13.33 8.67 2.71
N VAL A 59 -12.04 8.74 2.98
CA VAL A 59 -11.47 9.48 4.12
C VAL A 59 -10.93 10.85 3.68
N GLY A 60 -10.53 11.00 2.41
CA GLY A 60 -10.00 12.24 1.87
C GLY A 60 -10.86 13.47 2.16
N PRO A 61 -12.19 13.44 1.96
CA PRO A 61 -13.03 14.59 2.28
C PRO A 61 -12.91 15.08 3.73
N ILE A 62 -12.75 14.17 4.68
CA ILE A 62 -12.60 14.46 6.11
C ILE A 62 -11.16 14.86 6.42
N ALA A 63 -10.20 14.04 6.05
CA ALA A 63 -8.78 14.23 6.37
C ALA A 63 -8.21 15.48 5.70
N LEU A 64 -8.58 15.73 4.46
CA LEU A 64 -8.10 16.85 3.65
C LEU A 64 -9.02 18.07 3.68
N ARG A 65 -10.19 17.98 4.34
CA ARG A 65 -11.21 19.04 4.36
C ARG A 65 -11.56 19.55 2.95
N THR A 66 -11.59 18.64 1.98
CA THR A 66 -11.78 18.96 0.56
C THR A 66 -12.83 18.02 -0.02
N PRO A 67 -13.92 18.51 -0.59
CA PRO A 67 -14.97 17.66 -1.14
C PRO A 67 -14.45 16.95 -2.41
N ILE A 68 -14.43 15.61 -2.36
CA ILE A 68 -14.10 14.74 -3.49
C ILE A 68 -15.36 13.93 -3.81
N ALA A 69 -16.39 14.60 -4.35
CA ALA A 69 -17.64 13.93 -4.72
C ALA A 69 -17.42 13.01 -5.92
N ALA A 70 -17.88 11.77 -5.83
CA ALA A 70 -17.80 10.80 -6.91
C ALA A 70 -18.63 11.26 -8.13
N ARG A 71 -18.09 11.09 -9.32
CA ARG A 71 -18.72 11.40 -10.63
C ARG A 71 -18.77 10.14 -11.49
N ARG A 72 -19.47 10.19 -12.62
CA ARG A 72 -19.50 9.09 -13.59
C ARG A 72 -18.11 8.72 -14.11
N THR A 73 -17.25 9.71 -14.32
CA THR A 73 -15.83 9.51 -14.71
C THR A 73 -15.04 8.68 -13.69
N ASP A 74 -15.38 8.77 -12.39
CA ASP A 74 -14.71 8.00 -11.34
C ASP A 74 -15.12 6.52 -11.37
N ILE A 75 -16.37 6.23 -11.84
CA ILE A 75 -16.82 4.85 -12.07
C ILE A 75 -16.06 4.24 -13.26
N VAL A 76 -15.89 5.01 -14.33
CA VAL A 76 -15.08 4.59 -15.49
C VAL A 76 -13.64 4.35 -15.08
N ALA A 77 -13.04 5.25 -14.31
CA ALA A 77 -11.68 5.11 -13.79
C ALA A 77 -11.52 3.82 -12.95
N CYS A 78 -12.50 3.52 -12.08
CA CYS A 78 -12.51 2.30 -11.27
C CYS A 78 -12.64 1.03 -12.14
N ALA A 79 -13.52 1.05 -13.14
CA ALA A 79 -13.69 -0.08 -14.05
C ALA A 79 -12.41 -0.33 -14.86
N LEU A 80 -11.82 0.71 -15.44
CA LEU A 80 -10.54 0.63 -16.17
C LEU A 80 -9.42 0.09 -15.27
N PHE A 81 -9.33 0.60 -14.04
CA PHE A 81 -8.32 0.18 -13.09
C PHE A 81 -8.45 -1.33 -12.79
N HIS A 82 -9.62 -1.81 -12.38
CA HIS A 82 -9.80 -3.23 -12.00
C HIS A 82 -9.69 -4.17 -13.19
N THR A 83 -10.20 -3.78 -14.36
CA THR A 83 -10.03 -4.54 -15.60
C THR A 83 -8.55 -4.63 -15.99
N GLY A 84 -7.83 -3.51 -15.87
CA GLY A 84 -6.38 -3.49 -16.10
C GLY A 84 -5.59 -4.37 -15.13
N VAL A 85 -5.94 -4.36 -13.83
CA VAL A 85 -5.32 -5.26 -12.84
C VAL A 85 -5.58 -6.72 -13.17
N ALA A 86 -6.83 -7.08 -13.44
CA ALA A 86 -7.22 -8.46 -13.76
C ALA A 86 -6.52 -8.94 -15.04
N GLY A 87 -6.51 -8.09 -16.08
CA GLY A 87 -5.83 -8.39 -17.35
C GLY A 87 -4.33 -8.58 -17.16
N LEU A 88 -3.67 -7.63 -16.47
CA LEU A 88 -2.23 -7.71 -16.22
C LEU A 88 -1.85 -8.98 -15.44
N ALA A 89 -2.54 -9.27 -14.34
CA ALA A 89 -2.33 -10.48 -13.55
C ALA A 89 -2.56 -11.75 -14.38
N SER A 90 -3.61 -11.78 -15.23
CA SER A 90 -3.91 -12.91 -16.09
C SER A 90 -2.82 -13.15 -17.17
N HIS A 91 -2.30 -12.07 -17.78
CA HIS A 91 -1.23 -12.18 -18.76
C HIS A 91 0.02 -12.81 -18.16
N PHE A 92 0.42 -12.36 -16.97
CA PHE A 92 1.56 -12.97 -16.25
C PHE A 92 1.24 -14.40 -15.80
N TRP A 93 0.05 -14.67 -15.29
CA TRP A 93 -0.33 -16.00 -14.81
C TRP A 93 -0.31 -17.05 -15.94
N LEU A 94 -0.83 -16.68 -17.10
CA LEU A 94 -0.90 -17.54 -18.28
C LEU A 94 0.38 -17.55 -19.12
N ASN A 95 1.37 -16.70 -18.79
CA ASN A 95 2.58 -16.48 -19.56
C ASN A 95 2.29 -16.12 -21.05
N ARG A 96 1.26 -15.25 -21.26
CA ARG A 96 0.81 -14.80 -22.59
C ARG A 96 0.68 -13.28 -22.60
N TYR A 97 1.53 -12.59 -23.37
CA TYR A 97 1.72 -11.15 -23.25
C TYR A 97 1.06 -10.27 -24.33
N ASN A 98 0.46 -10.89 -25.37
CA ASN A 98 -0.07 -10.17 -26.54
C ASN A 98 -1.11 -9.08 -26.24
N GLY A 99 -1.80 -9.15 -25.10
CA GLY A 99 -2.79 -8.13 -24.68
C GLY A 99 -2.33 -7.25 -23.51
N MET A 100 -1.12 -7.47 -22.99
CA MET A 100 -0.65 -6.84 -21.76
C MET A 100 -0.59 -5.30 -21.85
N VAL A 101 -0.22 -4.76 -23.02
CA VAL A 101 -0.16 -3.30 -23.26
C VAL A 101 -1.51 -2.65 -23.04
N TRP A 102 -2.61 -3.29 -23.48
CA TRP A 102 -3.97 -2.78 -23.26
C TRP A 102 -4.31 -2.75 -21.76
N SER A 103 -3.94 -3.80 -21.02
CA SER A 103 -4.14 -3.87 -19.57
C SER A 103 -3.36 -2.78 -18.83
N ALA A 104 -2.10 -2.55 -19.21
CA ALA A 104 -1.28 -1.46 -18.68
C ALA A 104 -1.86 -0.09 -19.05
N GLY A 105 -2.33 0.09 -20.28
CA GLY A 105 -2.99 1.32 -20.76
C GLY A 105 -4.27 1.63 -19.95
N MET A 106 -5.12 0.62 -19.70
CA MET A 106 -6.32 0.79 -18.87
C MET A 106 -5.95 1.22 -17.44
N LEU A 107 -4.91 0.61 -16.84
CA LEU A 107 -4.41 1.00 -15.52
C LEU A 107 -3.93 2.46 -15.51
N LEU A 108 -3.09 2.85 -16.45
CA LEU A 108 -2.56 4.21 -16.55
C LEU A 108 -3.66 5.24 -16.73
N ILE A 109 -4.64 4.97 -17.61
CA ILE A 109 -5.79 5.86 -17.82
C ILE A 109 -6.64 5.93 -16.54
N GLY A 110 -6.94 4.78 -15.90
CA GLY A 110 -7.72 4.73 -14.67
C GLY A 110 -7.08 5.52 -13.54
N VAL A 111 -5.78 5.31 -13.29
CA VAL A 111 -5.01 6.05 -12.28
C VAL A 111 -4.90 7.53 -12.65
N GLY A 112 -4.64 7.85 -13.92
CA GLY A 112 -4.53 9.23 -14.40
C GLY A 112 -5.82 10.04 -14.20
N LEU A 113 -6.98 9.45 -14.47
CA LEU A 113 -8.28 10.07 -14.20
C LEU A 113 -8.49 10.34 -12.70
N VAL A 114 -8.12 9.38 -11.82
CA VAL A 114 -8.20 9.61 -10.38
C VAL A 114 -7.21 10.68 -9.93
N ALA A 115 -5.95 10.62 -10.40
CA ALA A 115 -4.92 11.62 -10.09
C ALA A 115 -5.39 13.03 -10.46
N TRP A 116 -5.87 13.20 -11.70
CA TRP A 116 -6.43 14.46 -12.17
C TRP A 116 -7.54 14.96 -11.26
N ARG A 117 -8.48 14.08 -10.93
CA ARG A 117 -9.64 14.40 -10.09
C ARG A 117 -9.25 14.85 -8.70
N VAL A 118 -8.34 14.09 -8.06
CA VAL A 118 -7.87 14.35 -6.69
C VAL A 118 -7.03 15.62 -6.66
N LEU A 119 -6.06 15.77 -7.56
CA LEU A 119 -5.18 16.93 -7.58
C LEU A 119 -5.96 18.23 -7.86
N ARG A 120 -6.93 18.21 -8.77
CA ARG A 120 -7.79 19.35 -9.05
C ARG A 120 -8.62 19.79 -7.83
N ALA A 121 -8.93 18.87 -6.91
CA ALA A 121 -9.62 19.19 -5.67
C ALA A 121 -8.65 19.63 -4.56
N VAL A 122 -7.53 18.92 -4.41
CA VAL A 122 -6.57 19.11 -3.32
C VAL A 122 -5.71 20.37 -3.48
N VAL A 123 -5.25 20.66 -4.72
CA VAL A 123 -4.32 21.78 -4.96
C VAL A 123 -4.91 23.15 -4.54
N PRO A 124 -6.14 23.53 -4.90
CA PRO A 124 -6.74 24.78 -4.43
C PRO A 124 -7.32 24.68 -3.00
N GLY A 125 -7.50 23.47 -2.47
CA GLY A 125 -8.12 23.20 -1.16
C GLY A 125 -7.30 23.68 0.05
N PRO A 126 -7.88 23.65 1.25
CA PRO A 126 -7.25 24.13 2.49
C PRO A 126 -6.25 23.11 3.08
N VAL A 127 -5.70 22.23 2.25
CA VAL A 127 -4.72 21.20 2.64
C VAL A 127 -3.35 21.85 2.86
N PRO A 128 -2.60 21.51 3.94
CA PRO A 128 -1.24 22.00 4.13
C PRO A 128 -0.33 21.68 2.93
N ARG A 129 0.49 22.65 2.55
CA ARG A 129 1.36 22.53 1.36
C ARG A 129 2.22 21.26 1.33
N PRO A 130 2.90 20.85 2.44
CA PRO A 130 3.72 19.64 2.41
C PRO A 130 2.89 18.37 2.15
N ILE A 131 1.62 18.31 2.58
CA ILE A 131 0.73 17.17 2.30
C ILE A 131 0.32 17.17 0.82
N LYS A 132 0.02 18.36 0.24
CA LYS A 132 -0.21 18.47 -1.21
C LYS A 132 0.99 17.96 -2.01
N LEU A 133 2.20 18.29 -1.55
CA LEU A 133 3.45 17.82 -2.16
C LEU A 133 3.53 16.30 -2.15
N HIS A 134 3.36 15.64 -0.99
CA HIS A 134 3.37 14.17 -0.91
C HIS A 134 2.34 13.53 -1.87
N ILE A 135 1.11 14.04 -1.89
CA ILE A 135 0.05 13.51 -2.76
C ILE A 135 0.41 13.71 -4.23
N GLY A 136 0.93 14.89 -4.60
CA GLY A 136 1.33 15.19 -5.97
C GLY A 136 2.48 14.30 -6.45
N LEU A 137 3.54 14.18 -5.64
CA LEU A 137 4.68 13.30 -5.94
C LEU A 137 4.27 11.84 -6.02
N ALA A 138 3.43 11.36 -5.10
CA ALA A 138 2.92 10.00 -5.14
C ALA A 138 2.19 9.70 -6.47
N PHE A 139 1.29 10.58 -6.93
CA PHE A 139 0.62 10.38 -8.22
C PHE A 139 1.59 10.47 -9.41
N ALA A 140 2.57 11.35 -9.39
CA ALA A 140 3.61 11.41 -10.42
C ALA A 140 4.38 10.10 -10.49
N ASN A 141 4.78 9.56 -9.34
CA ASN A 141 5.54 8.31 -9.25
C ASN A 141 4.76 7.08 -9.69
N ILE A 142 3.45 6.96 -9.38
CA ILE A 142 2.66 5.81 -9.87
C ILE A 142 2.49 5.85 -11.39
N LEU A 143 2.32 7.03 -11.97
CA LEU A 143 2.23 7.17 -13.43
C LEU A 143 3.58 6.85 -14.07
N ALA A 144 4.69 7.35 -13.54
CA ALA A 144 6.03 7.02 -13.99
C ALA A 144 6.33 5.52 -13.84
N ALA A 145 6.00 4.92 -12.70
CA ALA A 145 6.13 3.48 -12.48
C ALA A 145 5.29 2.67 -13.47
N GLY A 146 4.05 3.10 -13.73
CA GLY A 146 3.18 2.44 -14.70
C GLY A 146 3.73 2.50 -16.13
N ILE A 147 4.28 3.64 -16.55
CA ILE A 147 4.95 3.79 -17.85
C ILE A 147 6.18 2.89 -17.91
N TRP A 148 7.07 2.94 -16.90
CA TRP A 148 8.27 2.10 -16.87
C TRP A 148 7.93 0.62 -16.82
N GLY A 149 6.93 0.22 -16.03
CA GLY A 149 6.41 -1.15 -15.99
C GLY A 149 5.84 -1.62 -17.33
N ALA A 150 5.17 -0.74 -18.08
CA ALA A 150 4.71 -1.06 -19.43
C ALA A 150 5.88 -1.26 -20.40
N LEU A 151 6.91 -0.39 -20.35
CA LEU A 151 8.11 -0.51 -21.16
C LEU A 151 8.88 -1.80 -20.85
N THR A 152 9.15 -2.09 -19.56
CA THR A 152 9.78 -3.36 -19.15
C THR A 152 8.93 -4.58 -19.49
N GLY A 153 7.62 -4.42 -19.55
CA GLY A 153 6.69 -5.47 -20.01
C GLY A 153 6.84 -5.79 -21.50
N LEU A 154 7.21 -4.82 -22.34
CA LEU A 154 7.48 -5.04 -23.77
C LEU A 154 8.67 -5.96 -24.03
N GLU A 155 9.63 -6.03 -23.10
CA GLU A 155 10.74 -6.99 -23.13
C GLU A 155 10.24 -8.46 -23.20
N LYS A 156 9.05 -8.74 -22.63
CA LYS A 156 8.44 -10.07 -22.72
C LYS A 156 7.95 -10.41 -24.13
N LEU A 157 7.86 -9.42 -25.01
CA LEU A 157 7.56 -9.57 -26.44
C LEU A 157 8.83 -9.54 -27.30
N GLN A 158 10.01 -9.63 -26.67
CA GLN A 158 11.32 -9.56 -27.33
C GLN A 158 11.57 -8.22 -28.05
N LEU A 159 10.96 -7.15 -27.54
CA LEU A 159 11.21 -5.79 -27.98
C LEU A 159 12.23 -5.15 -27.03
N ASP A 160 13.45 -4.96 -27.49
CA ASP A 160 14.56 -4.36 -26.72
C ASP A 160 14.36 -2.84 -26.61
N VAL A 161 13.50 -2.44 -25.66
CA VAL A 161 13.04 -1.03 -25.51
C VAL A 161 13.59 -0.34 -24.27
N VAL A 162 14.07 -1.10 -23.26
CA VAL A 162 14.66 -0.51 -22.04
C VAL A 162 16.15 -0.84 -21.95
N PRO A 163 17.00 0.16 -21.60
CA PRO A 163 18.43 -0.09 -21.47
C PRO A 163 18.79 -0.90 -20.23
N GLY A 164 19.95 -1.52 -20.24
CA GLY A 164 20.55 -2.11 -19.05
C GLY A 164 20.07 -3.53 -18.73
N TYR A 165 20.29 -3.94 -17.47
CA TYR A 165 20.00 -5.29 -17.02
C TYR A 165 18.54 -5.40 -16.53
N ILE A 166 17.84 -6.45 -16.96
CA ILE A 166 16.40 -6.61 -16.73
C ILE A 166 16.01 -6.56 -15.23
N LEU A 167 16.78 -7.18 -14.33
CA LEU A 167 16.47 -7.13 -12.90
C LEU A 167 16.70 -5.73 -12.33
N GLY A 168 17.68 -4.97 -12.82
CA GLY A 168 17.87 -3.56 -12.48
C GLY A 168 16.62 -2.73 -12.80
N ASN A 169 16.07 -2.92 -14.00
CA ASN A 169 14.84 -2.27 -14.46
C ASN A 169 13.62 -2.67 -13.61
N VAL A 170 13.52 -3.95 -13.25
CA VAL A 170 12.44 -4.47 -12.39
C VAL A 170 12.53 -3.90 -10.98
N PHE A 171 13.72 -3.84 -10.40
CA PHE A 171 13.92 -3.24 -9.08
C PHE A 171 13.69 -1.73 -9.10
N ALA A 172 14.11 -1.03 -10.14
CA ALA A 172 13.82 0.38 -10.35
C ALA A 172 12.32 0.64 -10.36
N HIS A 173 11.56 -0.13 -11.15
CA HIS A 173 10.10 -0.09 -11.18
C HIS A 173 9.48 -0.36 -9.80
N ALA A 174 9.94 -1.42 -9.12
CA ALA A 174 9.41 -1.81 -7.82
C ALA A 174 9.61 -0.73 -6.74
N HIS A 175 10.80 -0.10 -6.69
CA HIS A 175 11.06 0.98 -5.73
C HIS A 175 10.28 2.25 -6.06
N LEU A 176 10.16 2.61 -7.34
CA LEU A 176 9.34 3.76 -7.75
C LEU A 176 7.87 3.56 -7.37
N ALA A 177 7.33 2.34 -7.53
CA ALA A 177 5.97 2.00 -7.14
C ALA A 177 5.80 1.86 -5.61
N ALA A 178 6.71 1.18 -4.90
CA ALA A 178 6.55 0.93 -3.47
C ALA A 178 6.89 2.17 -2.63
N LEU A 179 8.03 2.83 -2.89
CA LEU A 179 8.47 4.00 -2.14
C LEU A 179 7.87 5.29 -2.70
N GLY A 180 8.00 5.52 -4.02
CA GLY A 180 7.55 6.75 -4.66
C GLY A 180 6.04 6.90 -4.69
N TRP A 181 5.27 5.83 -4.88
CA TRP A 181 3.82 5.88 -4.84
C TRP A 181 3.25 5.54 -3.46
N ALA A 182 3.35 4.26 -3.06
CA ALA A 182 2.56 3.79 -1.93
C ALA A 182 3.07 4.38 -0.60
N THR A 183 4.38 4.35 -0.34
CA THR A 183 4.96 4.91 0.89
C THR A 183 4.82 6.43 0.93
N MET A 184 5.07 7.15 -0.16
CA MET A 184 4.91 8.60 -0.25
C MET A 184 3.45 9.00 0.04
N MET A 185 2.47 8.30 -0.52
CA MET A 185 1.04 8.54 -0.25
C MET A 185 0.69 8.24 1.20
N VAL A 186 1.16 7.12 1.75
CA VAL A 186 0.95 6.75 3.16
C VAL A 186 1.53 7.83 4.08
N MET A 187 2.74 8.30 3.84
CA MET A 187 3.37 9.36 4.65
C MET A 187 2.56 10.66 4.60
N GLY A 188 2.16 11.11 3.41
CA GLY A 188 1.36 12.32 3.25
C GLY A 188 0.02 12.25 3.96
N MET A 189 -0.71 11.13 3.81
CA MET A 189 -1.99 10.92 4.47
C MET A 189 -1.86 10.67 5.97
N ALA A 190 -0.78 10.01 6.42
CA ALA A 190 -0.52 9.72 7.83
C ALA A 190 -0.43 11.00 8.68
N TYR A 191 0.13 12.08 8.14
CA TYR A 191 0.18 13.37 8.86
C TYR A 191 -1.19 13.97 9.22
N ARG A 192 -2.25 13.48 8.56
CA ARG A 192 -3.65 13.86 8.87
C ARG A 192 -4.38 12.74 9.61
N LEU A 193 -4.14 11.49 9.23
CA LEU A 193 -4.88 10.35 9.77
C LEU A 193 -4.35 9.89 11.13
N LEU A 194 -3.01 9.88 11.33
CA LEU A 194 -2.44 9.43 12.61
C LEU A 194 -2.90 10.29 13.80
N PRO A 195 -2.95 11.65 13.74
CA PRO A 195 -3.51 12.43 14.83
C PRO A 195 -4.98 12.16 15.13
N MET A 196 -5.73 11.63 14.16
CA MET A 196 -7.14 11.21 14.36
C MET A 196 -7.23 9.80 14.95
N MET A 197 -6.30 8.92 14.60
CA MET A 197 -6.21 7.54 15.13
C MET A 197 -5.60 7.52 16.52
N LEU A 198 -4.48 8.21 16.68
CA LEU A 198 -3.75 8.42 17.93
C LEU A 198 -4.07 9.85 18.37
N PRO A 199 -5.01 10.08 19.30
CA PRO A 199 -5.32 11.43 19.72
C PRO A 199 -4.04 12.20 20.08
N SER A 200 -3.57 13.04 19.17
CA SER A 200 -2.29 13.75 19.29
C SER A 200 -2.31 15.10 18.58
N ALA A 201 -1.30 15.92 18.80
CA ALA A 201 -1.11 17.14 18.06
C ALA A 201 -0.70 16.88 16.61
N VAL A 202 -1.01 17.81 15.70
CA VAL A 202 -0.52 17.79 14.32
C VAL A 202 0.90 18.35 14.29
N PRO A 203 1.89 17.68 13.67
CA PRO A 203 3.27 18.14 13.66
C PRO A 203 3.44 19.46 12.86
N PRO A 204 4.47 20.28 13.20
CA PRO A 204 4.77 21.49 12.46
C PRO A 204 5.12 21.22 11.00
N GLU A 205 4.66 22.07 10.06
CA GLU A 205 4.76 21.84 8.61
C GLU A 205 6.19 21.72 8.09
N ARG A 206 7.15 22.50 8.66
CA ARG A 206 8.55 22.52 8.17
C ARG A 206 9.20 21.15 8.11
N GLY A 207 8.98 20.30 9.12
CA GLY A 207 9.55 18.95 9.16
C GLY A 207 8.91 17.98 8.15
N LEU A 208 7.73 18.29 7.63
CA LEU A 208 7.03 17.45 6.67
C LEU A 208 7.62 17.56 5.26
N TYR A 209 8.21 18.70 4.90
CA TYR A 209 8.92 18.86 3.62
C TYR A 209 10.18 17.99 3.53
N ALA A 210 10.89 17.83 4.66
CA ALA A 210 12.09 17.00 4.68
C ALA A 210 11.81 15.55 4.29
N SER A 211 10.74 14.96 4.84
CA SER A 211 10.36 13.58 4.47
C SER A 211 9.96 13.44 3.00
N ALA A 212 9.26 14.45 2.43
CA ALA A 212 8.88 14.43 1.02
C ALA A 212 10.11 14.50 0.10
N TRP A 213 10.96 15.51 0.28
CA TRP A 213 12.09 15.73 -0.63
C TRP A 213 13.20 14.70 -0.49
N LEU A 214 13.53 14.28 0.74
CA LEU A 214 14.53 13.23 0.95
C LEU A 214 14.09 11.91 0.31
N LEU A 215 12.81 11.54 0.48
CA LEU A 215 12.29 10.32 -0.13
C LEU A 215 12.25 10.45 -1.65
N GLU A 216 11.75 11.56 -2.19
CA GLU A 216 11.61 11.75 -3.64
C GLU A 216 12.96 11.74 -4.36
N ILE A 217 13.92 12.55 -3.89
CA ILE A 217 15.27 12.60 -4.48
C ILE A 217 15.94 11.22 -4.33
N GLY A 218 15.77 10.59 -3.17
CA GLY A 218 16.27 9.23 -2.94
C GLY A 218 15.71 8.22 -3.91
N VAL A 219 14.39 8.20 -4.11
CA VAL A 219 13.71 7.25 -5.01
C VAL A 219 14.07 7.47 -6.47
N LEU A 220 14.10 8.73 -6.93
CA LEU A 220 14.48 9.04 -8.32
C LEU A 220 15.94 8.70 -8.60
N GLY A 221 16.85 9.01 -7.66
CA GLY A 221 18.24 8.62 -7.79
C GLY A 221 18.45 7.12 -7.70
N LEU A 222 17.72 6.43 -6.81
CA LEU A 222 17.74 4.97 -6.71
C LEU A 222 17.23 4.33 -8.03
N PHE A 223 16.13 4.85 -8.58
CA PHE A 223 15.62 4.43 -9.89
C PHE A 223 16.69 4.55 -10.98
N ALA A 224 17.27 5.74 -11.14
CA ALA A 224 18.29 5.98 -12.15
C ALA A 224 19.54 5.10 -11.93
N GLY A 225 19.97 4.94 -10.67
CA GLY A 225 21.11 4.11 -10.32
C GLY A 225 20.92 2.63 -10.61
N LEU A 226 19.73 2.09 -10.36
CA LEU A 226 19.39 0.70 -10.65
C LEU A 226 19.31 0.43 -12.17
N VAL A 227 18.73 1.36 -12.94
CA VAL A 227 18.64 1.26 -14.42
C VAL A 227 20.04 1.29 -15.02
N THR A 228 20.92 2.15 -14.54
CA THR A 228 22.27 2.34 -15.09
C THR A 228 23.35 1.50 -14.41
N SER A 229 22.98 0.68 -13.41
CA SER A 229 23.92 -0.12 -12.59
C SER A 229 25.07 0.74 -12.00
N SER A 230 24.74 1.92 -11.51
CA SER A 230 25.72 2.91 -11.09
C SER A 230 26.18 2.73 -9.64
N TRP A 231 27.46 3.02 -9.36
CA TRP A 231 28.08 2.92 -8.04
C TRP A 231 27.41 3.80 -6.97
N TRP A 232 26.78 4.91 -7.37
CA TRP A 232 26.11 5.84 -6.48
C TRP A 232 24.70 5.40 -6.05
N THR A 233 24.18 4.26 -6.53
CA THR A 233 22.89 3.69 -6.15
C THR A 233 22.70 3.63 -4.63
N GLY A 234 23.74 3.20 -3.90
CA GLY A 234 23.74 3.12 -2.45
C GLY A 234 23.52 4.46 -1.75
N ALA A 235 24.07 5.56 -2.27
CA ALA A 235 23.87 6.88 -1.70
C ALA A 235 22.40 7.31 -1.74
N PHE A 236 21.68 7.03 -2.83
CA PHE A 236 20.27 7.34 -2.97
C PHE A 236 19.36 6.37 -2.20
N ALA A 237 19.78 5.12 -1.99
CA ALA A 237 19.12 4.23 -1.05
C ALA A 237 19.19 4.78 0.39
N VAL A 238 20.36 5.24 0.84
CA VAL A 238 20.53 5.92 2.14
C VAL A 238 19.65 7.18 2.21
N LEU A 239 19.58 7.98 1.15
CA LEU A 239 18.74 9.18 1.11
C LEU A 239 17.24 8.83 1.24
N SER A 240 16.80 7.76 0.60
CA SER A 240 15.42 7.24 0.75
C SER A 240 15.13 6.84 2.21
N VAL A 241 16.08 6.15 2.86
CA VAL A 241 15.96 5.79 4.28
C VAL A 241 15.93 7.02 5.18
N LEU A 242 16.72 8.05 4.89
CA LEU A 242 16.66 9.32 5.62
C LEU A 242 15.29 10.01 5.49
N GLY A 243 14.63 9.90 4.33
CA GLY A 243 13.24 10.34 4.15
C GLY A 243 12.26 9.59 5.06
N ILE A 244 12.42 8.26 5.18
CA ILE A 244 11.64 7.41 6.09
C ILE A 244 11.93 7.78 7.56
N VAL A 245 13.20 8.01 7.93
CA VAL A 245 13.58 8.44 9.28
C VAL A 245 12.98 9.81 9.61
N ALA A 246 13.01 10.75 8.67
CA ALA A 246 12.36 12.04 8.84
C ALA A 246 10.86 11.90 9.10
N PHE A 247 10.16 11.00 8.39
CA PHE A 247 8.76 10.66 8.65
C PHE A 247 8.59 10.02 10.04
N ALA A 248 9.35 8.98 10.36
CA ALA A 248 9.29 8.29 11.65
C ALA A 248 9.52 9.25 12.84
N SER A 249 10.43 10.21 12.69
CA SER A 249 10.66 11.25 13.70
C SER A 249 9.42 12.12 13.95
N ARG A 250 8.61 12.39 12.91
CA ARG A 250 7.34 13.14 13.06
C ARG A 250 6.26 12.28 13.71
N VAL A 251 6.22 10.98 13.41
CA VAL A 251 5.33 10.03 14.09
C VAL A 251 5.70 9.93 15.58
N ALA A 252 6.99 9.81 15.91
CA ALA A 252 7.47 9.82 17.29
C ALA A 252 7.08 11.11 18.03
N TRP A 253 7.21 12.25 17.35
CA TRP A 253 6.76 13.54 17.91
C TRP A 253 5.26 13.56 18.19
N MET A 254 4.42 13.01 17.30
CA MET A 254 2.96 12.88 17.54
C MET A 254 2.68 12.04 18.80
N LEU A 255 3.41 10.95 19.00
CA LEU A 255 3.28 10.10 20.19
C LEU A 255 3.69 10.81 21.47
N SER A 256 4.66 11.74 21.42
CA SER A 256 5.09 12.54 22.57
C SER A 256 4.17 13.74 22.88
N ALA A 257 3.21 14.05 21.99
CA ALA A 257 2.26 15.16 22.14
C ALA A 257 0.80 14.65 22.19
N PRO A 258 0.43 13.78 23.15
CA PRO A 258 -0.89 13.17 23.21
C PRO A 258 -1.96 14.20 23.55
N ARG A 259 -3.18 13.95 23.08
CA ARG A 259 -4.41 14.65 23.45
C ARG A 259 -5.34 13.69 24.19
N PRO A 260 -6.31 14.20 24.97
CA PRO A 260 -7.28 13.35 25.64
C PRO A 260 -7.99 12.42 24.65
N ALA A 261 -7.93 11.11 24.90
CA ALA A 261 -8.65 10.12 24.10
C ALA A 261 -10.15 10.14 24.42
N PRO A 262 -11.02 9.86 23.43
CA PRO A 262 -12.45 9.69 23.70
C PRO A 262 -12.70 8.61 24.76
N LYS A 263 -13.56 8.88 25.75
CA LYS A 263 -13.87 7.91 26.83
C LYS A 263 -14.44 6.58 26.31
N ALA A 264 -15.13 6.62 25.16
CA ALA A 264 -15.72 5.45 24.52
C ALA A 264 -14.72 4.57 23.76
N LEU A 265 -13.44 4.97 23.67
CA LEU A 265 -12.41 4.20 22.96
C LEU A 265 -12.13 2.86 23.68
N ILE A 266 -12.38 1.77 22.96
CA ILE A 266 -12.17 0.41 23.46
C ILE A 266 -10.69 0.02 23.29
N LYS A 267 -10.07 -0.48 24.36
CA LYS A 267 -8.68 -0.95 24.35
C LYS A 267 -8.63 -2.50 24.42
N PRO A 268 -7.62 -3.15 23.82
CA PRO A 268 -6.65 -2.59 22.86
C PRO A 268 -7.34 -2.15 21.56
N ASP A 269 -6.84 -1.07 20.93
CA ASP A 269 -7.30 -0.62 19.61
C ASP A 269 -6.53 -1.38 18.52
N PHE A 270 -7.18 -2.35 17.84
CA PHE A 270 -6.53 -3.18 16.83
C PHE A 270 -6.11 -2.39 15.59
N GLY A 271 -6.80 -1.29 15.26
CA GLY A 271 -6.36 -0.40 14.18
C GLY A 271 -5.00 0.25 14.49
N VAL A 272 -4.83 0.71 15.74
CA VAL A 272 -3.55 1.26 16.22
C VAL A 272 -2.47 0.17 16.29
N LEU A 273 -2.81 -1.03 16.78
CA LEU A 273 -1.85 -2.14 16.84
C LEU A 273 -1.32 -2.52 15.46
N HIS A 274 -2.20 -2.61 14.44
CA HIS A 274 -1.78 -2.82 13.05
C HIS A 274 -0.85 -1.70 12.57
N ALA A 275 -1.16 -0.43 12.87
CA ALA A 275 -0.33 0.70 12.45
C ALA A 275 1.05 0.68 13.13
N VAL A 276 1.13 0.37 14.42
CA VAL A 276 2.39 0.25 15.15
C VAL A 276 3.25 -0.88 14.59
N GLN A 277 2.64 -2.04 14.35
CA GLN A 277 3.35 -3.19 13.79
C GLN A 277 3.84 -2.91 12.35
N ALA A 278 3.02 -2.23 11.53
CA ALA A 278 3.41 -1.77 10.21
C ALA A 278 4.65 -0.85 10.25
N MET A 279 4.71 0.08 11.21
CA MET A 279 5.89 0.93 11.41
C MET A 279 7.13 0.11 11.81
N GLY A 280 6.97 -0.93 12.62
CA GLY A 280 8.05 -1.88 12.93
C GLY A 280 8.57 -2.58 11.66
N TYR A 281 7.68 -3.05 10.79
CA TYR A 281 8.08 -3.65 9.51
C TYR A 281 8.72 -2.65 8.55
N LEU A 282 8.30 -1.38 8.55
CA LEU A 282 8.96 -0.34 7.76
C LEU A 282 10.42 -0.16 8.19
N VAL A 283 10.68 -0.13 9.50
CA VAL A 283 12.05 -0.02 10.04
C VAL A 283 12.90 -1.24 9.67
N LEU A 284 12.34 -2.46 9.84
CA LEU A 284 13.02 -3.70 9.45
C LEU A 284 13.30 -3.75 7.95
N CYS A 285 12.34 -3.34 7.12
CA CYS A 285 12.49 -3.27 5.68
C CYS A 285 13.59 -2.28 5.28
N ALA A 286 13.60 -1.07 5.87
CA ALA A 286 14.64 -0.08 5.60
C ALA A 286 16.05 -0.59 5.98
N GLY A 287 16.17 -1.22 7.15
CA GLY A 287 17.43 -1.83 7.59
C GLY A 287 17.89 -2.97 6.68
N LEU A 288 16.98 -3.87 6.30
CA LEU A 288 17.29 -4.96 5.37
C LEU A 288 17.66 -4.44 3.97
N GLY A 289 16.96 -3.40 3.48
CA GLY A 289 17.30 -2.77 2.20
C GLY A 289 18.72 -2.20 2.17
N LEU A 290 19.18 -1.57 3.26
CA LEU A 290 20.58 -1.12 3.38
C LEU A 290 21.55 -2.30 3.51
N ALA A 291 21.18 -3.36 4.24
CA ALA A 291 22.02 -4.54 4.38
C ALA A 291 22.24 -5.26 3.04
N LEU A 292 21.21 -5.34 2.19
CA LEU A 292 21.30 -5.92 0.85
C LEU A 292 22.33 -5.22 -0.06
N LEU A 293 22.58 -3.91 0.14
CA LEU A 293 23.63 -3.20 -0.61
C LEU A 293 25.06 -3.70 -0.29
N LEU A 294 25.24 -4.33 0.85
CA LEU A 294 26.52 -4.81 1.35
C LEU A 294 26.68 -6.34 1.19
N MET A 295 25.61 -7.04 0.79
CA MET A 295 25.65 -8.49 0.60
C MET A 295 26.31 -8.85 -0.72
N PRO A 296 27.16 -9.88 -0.74
CA PRO A 296 27.69 -10.42 -2.01
C PRO A 296 26.58 -11.14 -2.77
N ALA A 297 26.65 -11.06 -4.11
CA ALA A 297 25.72 -11.77 -4.99
C ALA A 297 25.74 -13.29 -4.66
N SER A 298 24.61 -13.80 -4.22
CA SER A 298 24.45 -15.18 -3.74
C SER A 298 22.99 -15.62 -3.74
N GLU A 299 22.75 -16.92 -3.60
CA GLU A 299 21.40 -17.44 -3.43
C GLU A 299 20.75 -16.92 -2.15
N SER A 300 21.51 -16.74 -1.07
CA SER A 300 21.00 -16.18 0.18
C SER A 300 20.59 -14.72 0.01
N GLU A 301 21.29 -13.92 -0.77
CA GLU A 301 20.91 -12.55 -1.12
C GLU A 301 19.55 -12.53 -1.83
N LEU A 302 19.34 -13.37 -2.84
CA LEU A 302 18.05 -13.49 -3.55
C LEU A 302 16.90 -13.84 -2.60
N ARG A 303 17.13 -14.72 -1.63
CA ARG A 303 16.14 -15.08 -0.60
C ARG A 303 15.84 -13.89 0.31
N TRP A 304 16.85 -13.12 0.72
CA TRP A 304 16.66 -11.90 1.50
C TRP A 304 15.92 -10.81 0.70
N MET A 305 16.15 -10.71 -0.62
CA MET A 305 15.37 -9.80 -1.48
C MET A 305 13.88 -10.16 -1.50
N ALA A 306 13.52 -11.46 -1.50
CA ALA A 306 12.13 -11.90 -1.40
C ALA A 306 11.52 -11.53 -0.04
N VAL A 307 12.27 -11.73 1.06
CA VAL A 307 11.86 -11.30 2.41
C VAL A 307 11.72 -9.78 2.49
N TYR A 308 12.65 -9.01 1.91
CA TYR A 308 12.57 -7.55 1.81
C TYR A 308 11.27 -7.10 1.14
N GLY A 309 10.93 -7.68 -0.02
CA GLY A 309 9.67 -7.41 -0.71
C GLY A 309 8.44 -7.73 0.15
N LEU A 310 8.45 -8.88 0.85
CA LEU A 310 7.37 -9.26 1.76
C LEU A 310 7.22 -8.26 2.92
N LEU A 311 8.31 -7.88 3.59
CA LEU A 311 8.27 -6.94 4.71
C LEU A 311 7.72 -5.58 4.28
N GLY A 312 8.13 -5.08 3.09
CA GLY A 312 7.65 -3.82 2.56
C GLY A 312 6.18 -3.87 2.12
N LEU A 313 5.80 -4.87 1.32
CA LEU A 313 4.47 -4.93 0.71
C LEU A 313 3.40 -5.48 1.65
N VAL A 314 3.70 -6.53 2.40
CA VAL A 314 2.73 -7.21 3.27
C VAL A 314 2.88 -6.75 4.72
N GLY A 315 4.09 -6.71 5.25
CA GLY A 315 4.36 -6.27 6.61
C GLY A 315 4.03 -4.80 6.83
N PHE A 316 4.49 -3.90 5.96
CA PHE A 316 4.26 -2.47 6.12
C PHE A 316 3.01 -1.98 5.37
N LEU A 317 3.03 -1.99 4.03
CA LEU A 317 1.99 -1.32 3.22
C LEU A 317 0.61 -1.95 3.39
N SER A 318 0.51 -3.26 3.35
CA SER A 318 -0.78 -3.93 3.54
C SER A 318 -1.31 -3.78 4.96
N GLN A 319 -0.44 -3.87 5.94
CA GLN A 319 -0.84 -3.79 7.34
C GLN A 319 -1.24 -2.39 7.77
N ILE A 320 -0.60 -1.33 7.26
CA ILE A 320 -1.05 0.05 7.52
C ILE A 320 -2.43 0.32 6.89
N VAL A 321 -2.70 -0.25 5.71
CA VAL A 321 -4.03 -0.17 5.07
C VAL A 321 -5.10 -0.82 5.96
N ILE A 322 -4.83 -2.00 6.53
CA ILE A 322 -5.76 -2.68 7.45
C ILE A 322 -5.97 -1.85 8.72
N GLY A 323 -4.90 -1.28 9.27
CA GLY A 323 -4.97 -0.41 10.45
C GLY A 323 -5.87 0.80 10.23
N VAL A 324 -5.69 1.49 9.10
CA VAL A 324 -6.53 2.62 8.69
C VAL A 324 -7.98 2.17 8.47
N ALA A 325 -8.20 1.04 7.78
CA ALA A 325 -9.54 0.49 7.55
C ALA A 325 -10.26 0.22 8.87
N THR A 326 -9.61 -0.48 9.78
CA THR A 326 -10.18 -0.87 11.08
C THR A 326 -10.60 0.35 11.92
N ARG A 327 -9.89 1.47 11.80
CA ARG A 327 -10.15 2.66 12.62
C ARG A 327 -11.01 3.69 11.91
N MET A 328 -10.77 3.94 10.62
CA MET A 328 -11.40 5.04 9.88
C MET A 328 -12.74 4.65 9.27
N LEU A 329 -12.95 3.39 8.88
CA LEU A 329 -14.21 2.99 8.24
C LEU A 329 -15.43 3.17 9.17
N PRO A 330 -15.40 2.70 10.42
CA PRO A 330 -16.51 2.95 11.35
C PRO A 330 -16.75 4.42 11.62
N LEU A 331 -15.69 5.22 11.76
CA LEU A 331 -15.78 6.67 11.98
C LEU A 331 -16.48 7.36 10.80
N VAL A 332 -16.05 7.08 9.57
CA VAL A 332 -16.64 7.69 8.37
C VAL A 332 -18.10 7.29 8.20
N THR A 333 -18.41 6.01 8.40
CA THR A 333 -19.78 5.49 8.32
C THR A 333 -20.67 6.16 9.37
N TRP A 334 -20.19 6.27 10.60
CA TRP A 334 -20.90 6.94 11.68
C TRP A 334 -21.19 8.43 11.36
N LEU A 335 -20.17 9.16 10.87
CA LEU A 335 -20.34 10.55 10.45
C LEU A 335 -21.36 10.72 9.32
N GLN A 336 -21.34 9.83 8.33
CA GLN A 336 -22.31 9.85 7.23
C GLN A 336 -23.74 9.61 7.71
N GLN A 337 -23.95 8.66 8.62
CA GLN A 337 -25.25 8.42 9.25
C GLN A 337 -25.71 9.61 10.08
N PHE A 338 -24.80 10.19 10.88
CA PHE A 338 -25.10 11.35 11.70
C PHE A 338 -25.59 12.54 10.87
N VAL A 339 -24.93 12.80 9.75
CA VAL A 339 -25.34 13.90 8.84
C VAL A 339 -26.69 13.59 8.17
N ARG A 340 -26.98 12.33 7.84
CA ARG A 340 -28.24 11.94 7.19
C ARG A 340 -29.43 11.94 8.14
N SER A 341 -29.28 11.48 9.38
CA SER A 341 -30.36 11.31 10.33
C SER A 341 -30.74 12.60 11.07
N GLY A 342 -29.86 13.62 11.06
CA GLY A 342 -30.05 14.87 11.83
C GLY A 342 -30.10 14.67 13.34
N ASN A 343 -30.19 13.44 13.82
CA ASN A 343 -30.24 13.09 15.25
C ASN A 343 -29.38 11.84 15.52
N GLY A 344 -28.33 12.00 16.31
CA GLY A 344 -27.37 10.94 16.61
C GLY A 344 -27.86 9.86 17.59
N SER A 345 -29.06 9.99 18.17
CA SER A 345 -29.53 9.11 19.27
C SER A 345 -29.82 7.66 18.84
N SER A 346 -30.10 7.40 17.56
CA SER A 346 -30.41 6.08 17.02
C SER A 346 -29.22 5.38 16.34
N ILE A 347 -28.05 6.04 16.26
CA ILE A 347 -26.88 5.50 15.52
C ILE A 347 -25.99 4.70 16.47
N PRO A 348 -25.67 3.45 16.16
CA PRO A 348 -24.70 2.68 16.93
C PRO A 348 -23.36 3.42 17.07
N SER A 349 -22.74 3.33 18.23
CA SER A 349 -21.38 3.89 18.40
C SER A 349 -20.42 3.33 17.35
N GLN A 350 -19.59 4.18 16.77
CA GLN A 350 -18.54 3.76 15.83
C GLN A 350 -17.67 2.60 16.37
N TYR A 351 -17.49 2.52 17.68
CA TYR A 351 -16.71 1.48 18.34
C TYR A 351 -17.44 0.12 18.41
N ALA A 352 -18.77 0.09 18.23
CA ALA A 352 -19.59 -1.12 18.24
C ALA A 352 -19.86 -1.67 16.82
N MET A 353 -19.51 -0.93 15.76
CA MET A 353 -19.82 -1.34 14.39
C MET A 353 -19.02 -2.55 13.91
N MET A 354 -17.83 -2.80 14.47
CA MET A 354 -17.00 -3.96 14.14
C MET A 354 -17.06 -5.04 15.21
N LEU A 355 -16.98 -6.29 14.79
CA LEU A 355 -16.89 -7.45 15.69
C LEU A 355 -15.47 -7.55 16.25
N ARG A 356 -15.35 -7.38 17.56
CA ARG A 356 -14.05 -7.41 18.25
C ARG A 356 -13.32 -8.76 18.15
N PRO A 357 -13.96 -9.93 18.30
CA PRO A 357 -13.27 -11.21 18.09
C PRO A 357 -12.68 -11.35 16.69
N VAL A 358 -13.37 -10.80 15.67
CA VAL A 358 -12.90 -10.81 14.27
C VAL A 358 -11.68 -9.89 14.10
N GLN A 359 -11.66 -8.71 14.75
CA GLN A 359 -10.48 -7.84 14.76
C GLN A 359 -9.28 -8.53 15.43
N MET A 360 -9.52 -9.18 16.57
CA MET A 360 -8.47 -9.91 17.30
C MET A 360 -7.92 -11.07 16.47
N GLY A 361 -8.80 -11.88 15.86
CA GLY A 361 -8.41 -13.00 14.99
C GLY A 361 -7.61 -12.52 13.76
N SER A 362 -8.05 -11.47 13.08
CA SER A 362 -7.32 -10.93 11.94
C SER A 362 -5.94 -10.39 12.33
N PHE A 363 -5.84 -9.69 13.47
CA PHE A 363 -4.56 -9.20 13.97
C PHE A 363 -3.60 -10.34 14.34
N ALA A 364 -4.07 -11.36 15.06
CA ALA A 364 -3.26 -12.51 15.45
C ALA A 364 -2.75 -13.29 14.22
N LEU A 365 -3.64 -13.58 13.26
CA LEU A 365 -3.27 -14.28 12.03
C LEU A 365 -2.28 -13.47 11.17
N TRP A 366 -2.42 -12.14 11.12
CA TRP A 366 -1.45 -11.29 10.40
C TRP A 366 -0.10 -11.25 11.09
N THR A 367 -0.10 -11.09 12.42
CA THR A 367 1.12 -11.05 13.23
C THR A 367 1.93 -12.34 13.13
N LEU A 368 1.28 -13.49 13.03
CA LEU A 368 1.92 -14.79 12.86
C LEU A 368 2.23 -15.09 11.38
N GLY A 369 1.32 -14.73 10.47
CA GLY A 369 1.41 -15.08 9.06
C GLY A 369 2.59 -14.42 8.36
N VAL A 370 2.90 -13.15 8.64
CA VAL A 370 4.03 -12.46 8.01
C VAL A 370 5.37 -13.10 8.38
N PRO A 371 5.72 -13.34 9.65
CA PRO A 371 6.99 -14.01 10.02
C PRO A 371 7.08 -15.44 9.49
N VAL A 372 5.98 -16.21 9.53
CA VAL A 372 5.97 -17.58 9.02
C VAL A 372 6.21 -17.60 7.51
N LEU A 373 5.57 -16.70 6.75
CA LEU A 373 5.79 -16.57 5.33
C LEU A 373 7.23 -16.10 5.03
N ALA A 374 7.77 -15.15 5.81
CA ALA A 374 9.15 -14.70 5.67
C ALA A 374 10.16 -15.84 5.88
N ALA A 375 9.98 -16.64 6.94
CA ALA A 375 10.81 -17.80 7.20
C ALA A 375 10.70 -18.87 6.10
N GLY A 376 9.49 -19.07 5.56
CA GLY A 376 9.25 -19.97 4.42
C GLY A 376 9.96 -19.50 3.15
N LEU A 377 9.90 -18.22 2.80
CA LEU A 377 10.59 -17.63 1.65
C LEU A 377 12.11 -17.72 1.80
N PHE A 378 12.62 -17.47 2.99
CA PHE A 378 14.06 -17.55 3.24
C PHE A 378 14.59 -19.00 3.16
N SER A 379 13.88 -19.95 3.76
CA SER A 379 14.30 -21.37 3.80
C SER A 379 13.95 -22.15 2.52
N GLY A 380 13.04 -21.62 1.67
CA GLY A 380 12.46 -22.37 0.57
C GLY A 380 11.46 -23.46 1.00
N ALA A 381 11.00 -23.43 2.27
CA ALA A 381 10.11 -24.43 2.85
C ALA A 381 8.65 -24.21 2.42
N GLU A 382 8.20 -24.97 1.43
CA GLU A 382 6.84 -24.85 0.85
C GLU A 382 5.72 -24.97 1.94
N ALA A 383 5.87 -25.82 2.91
CA ALA A 383 4.90 -25.95 3.99
C ALA A 383 4.74 -24.65 4.80
N MET A 384 5.85 -23.95 5.09
CA MET A 384 5.82 -22.66 5.78
C MET A 384 5.23 -21.57 4.91
N ILE A 385 5.54 -21.55 3.61
CA ILE A 385 4.95 -20.61 2.63
C ILE A 385 3.45 -20.81 2.58
N SER A 386 2.98 -22.06 2.45
CA SER A 386 1.55 -22.39 2.42
C SER A 386 0.84 -21.99 3.72
N LEU A 387 1.44 -22.30 4.88
CA LEU A 387 0.87 -21.95 6.19
C LEU A 387 0.77 -20.44 6.39
N GLY A 388 1.84 -19.70 6.08
CA GLY A 388 1.88 -18.24 6.20
C GLY A 388 0.88 -17.57 5.26
N ALA A 389 0.80 -18.03 3.99
CA ALA A 389 -0.15 -17.53 3.01
C ALA A 389 -1.60 -17.85 3.42
N THR A 390 -1.88 -19.05 3.95
CA THR A 390 -3.20 -19.42 4.47
C THR A 390 -3.62 -18.51 5.62
N ALA A 391 -2.73 -18.27 6.59
CA ALA A 391 -3.00 -17.36 7.71
C ALA A 391 -3.34 -15.95 7.23
N LEU A 392 -2.58 -15.41 6.26
CA LEU A 392 -2.82 -14.08 5.68
C LEU A 392 -4.10 -14.03 4.84
N ALA A 393 -4.44 -15.08 4.11
CA ALA A 393 -5.72 -15.18 3.41
C ALA A 393 -6.89 -15.14 4.39
N MET A 394 -6.84 -15.95 5.45
CA MET A 394 -7.87 -15.97 6.51
C MET A 394 -7.97 -14.61 7.22
N ALA A 395 -6.84 -13.98 7.55
CA ALA A 395 -6.82 -12.64 8.14
C ALA A 395 -7.53 -11.63 7.23
N THR A 396 -7.28 -11.68 5.91
CA THR A 396 -7.91 -10.79 4.93
C THR A 396 -9.41 -11.02 4.84
N VAL A 397 -9.87 -12.28 4.88
CA VAL A 397 -11.30 -12.62 4.94
C VAL A 397 -11.96 -12.04 6.19
N LEU A 398 -11.32 -12.17 7.35
CA LEU A 398 -11.83 -11.60 8.61
C LEU A 398 -11.93 -10.07 8.55
N VAL A 399 -10.93 -9.39 7.98
CA VAL A 399 -11.00 -7.94 7.72
C VAL A 399 -12.20 -7.63 6.82
N GLY A 400 -12.38 -8.37 5.73
CA GLY A 400 -13.50 -8.23 4.79
C GLY A 400 -14.87 -8.39 5.45
N ILE A 401 -15.03 -9.34 6.36
CA ILE A 401 -16.27 -9.53 7.15
C ILE A 401 -16.61 -8.26 7.92
N ASN A 402 -15.64 -7.68 8.64
CA ASN A 402 -15.84 -6.44 9.36
C ASN A 402 -16.11 -5.24 8.44
N VAL A 403 -15.42 -5.16 7.29
CA VAL A 403 -15.67 -4.11 6.29
C VAL A 403 -17.10 -4.18 5.77
N VAL A 404 -17.59 -5.37 5.35
CA VAL A 404 -18.97 -5.57 4.88
C VAL A 404 -19.97 -5.23 5.96
N ARG A 405 -19.72 -5.66 7.22
CA ARG A 405 -20.58 -5.34 8.34
C ARG A 405 -20.74 -3.83 8.54
N VAL A 406 -19.65 -3.09 8.56
CA VAL A 406 -19.68 -1.62 8.72
C VAL A 406 -20.38 -0.95 7.54
N LEU A 407 -20.09 -1.37 6.30
CA LEU A 407 -20.73 -0.81 5.11
C LEU A 407 -22.25 -1.04 5.06
N ARG A 408 -22.76 -2.13 5.65
CA ARG A 408 -24.22 -2.34 5.79
C ARG A 408 -24.90 -1.28 6.65
N HIS A 409 -24.18 -0.64 7.55
CA HIS A 409 -24.70 0.51 8.31
C HIS A 409 -24.65 1.81 7.49
N ALA A 410 -23.91 1.87 6.37
CA ALA A 410 -23.82 3.09 5.56
C ALA A 410 -25.00 3.26 4.58
N PHE A 411 -25.76 2.20 4.31
CA PHE A 411 -26.90 2.13 3.40
C PHE A 411 -28.17 1.77 4.16
#